data_6a93376bf7cc37eedd50a2cca8bc069e
#
_entry.id   6a93376bf7cc37eedd50a2cca8bc069e
#
_cell.length_a   1.000
_cell.length_b   1.000
_cell.length_c   1.000
_cell.angle_alpha   90.00
_cell.angle_beta   90.00
_cell.angle_gamma   90.00
#
_symmetry.space_group_name_H-M   'P 1'
#
loop_
_entity.id
_entity.type
_entity.pdbx_description
1 polymer ?
#
loop_
_entity_poly.entity_id
_entity_poly.type
_entity_poly.pdbx_seq_one_letter_code
_entity_poly.pdbx_strand_id
1 'polypeptide(L)'
;MTVPNAMAATMTTMATTALVIIDVQADFCAGGALPVPDAEAILPVVNGLVREFAHVVLTQDWHPPGHVSFASSHPGRRPFDRIATPAGAQILWPDHCVAGTPGASLHPGLHVPPGATIVRKGIRRDVDSYSAFFEADRTTPAGLDAALREAGVGAIVLAGFATDFCVLHTALDGRAAGYAVAVVESGCRGVDAEGSLAAAWARMAEAGVLRC
;
A
#
# COMPACT_ATOMS: atom_id res chain seq x y z
N MET A 1 15.42 2.71 -15.81
CA MET A 1 14.29 3.08 -16.69
C MET A 1 13.80 4.40 -16.18
N THR A 2 13.92 5.45 -16.96
CA THR A 2 13.36 6.77 -16.61
C THR A 2 11.84 6.69 -16.71
N VAL A 3 11.15 7.29 -15.75
CA VAL A 3 9.69 7.50 -15.82
C VAL A 3 9.39 8.10 -17.19
N PRO A 4 8.44 7.55 -18.00
CA PRO A 4 8.20 8.06 -19.35
C PRO A 4 7.95 9.56 -19.34
N ASN A 5 8.58 10.29 -20.25
CA ASN A 5 8.52 11.75 -20.39
C ASN A 5 7.08 12.30 -20.52
N ALA A 6 6.12 11.45 -20.92
CA ALA A 6 4.69 11.75 -20.94
C ALA A 6 4.07 11.91 -19.55
N MET A 7 4.59 11.19 -18.54
CA MET A 7 4.15 11.32 -17.15
C MET A 7 4.60 12.67 -16.54
N ALA A 8 5.83 13.08 -16.83
CA ALA A 8 6.35 14.38 -16.43
C ALA A 8 5.53 15.54 -17.05
N ALA A 9 5.12 15.42 -18.30
CA ALA A 9 4.37 16.47 -19.00
C ALA A 9 2.92 16.67 -18.49
N THR A 10 2.25 15.60 -18.03
CA THR A 10 0.86 15.67 -17.52
C THR A 10 0.82 16.05 -16.04
N MET A 11 1.91 15.87 -15.30
CA MET A 11 2.03 16.24 -13.88
C MET A 11 2.72 17.60 -13.68
N THR A 12 3.12 18.29 -14.73
CA THR A 12 3.99 19.47 -14.73
C THR A 12 3.26 20.81 -14.51
N THR A 13 2.10 20.83 -13.90
CA THR A 13 1.54 22.10 -13.42
C THR A 13 1.55 22.15 -11.90
N MET A 14 2.74 22.50 -11.32
CA MET A 14 2.88 23.13 -10.00
C MET A 14 2.51 22.31 -8.74
N ALA A 15 2.25 21.01 -8.83
CA ALA A 15 2.06 20.19 -7.63
C ALA A 15 3.33 19.39 -7.33
N THR A 16 3.88 19.53 -6.13
CA THR A 16 4.94 18.65 -5.64
C THR A 16 4.45 17.20 -5.69
N THR A 17 5.28 16.31 -6.24
CA THR A 17 4.94 14.88 -6.36
C THR A 17 5.70 14.06 -5.32
N ALA A 18 5.02 13.14 -4.64
CA ALA A 18 5.65 12.18 -3.73
C ALA A 18 5.61 10.76 -4.30
N LEU A 19 6.65 9.99 -4.05
CA LEU A 19 6.64 8.53 -4.16
C LEU A 19 6.10 7.95 -2.87
N VAL A 20 5.08 7.09 -2.97
CA VAL A 20 4.55 6.35 -1.83
C VAL A 20 4.80 4.86 -2.06
N ILE A 21 5.66 4.28 -1.23
CA ILE A 21 6.04 2.87 -1.29
C ILE A 21 5.15 2.11 -0.30
N ILE A 22 4.29 1.26 -0.84
CA ILE A 22 3.25 0.57 -0.09
C ILE A 22 3.77 -0.79 0.40
N ASP A 23 3.91 -0.93 1.72
CA ASP A 23 4.04 -2.18 2.48
C ASP A 23 5.13 -3.14 1.97
N VAL A 24 6.30 -2.63 1.55
CA VAL A 24 7.43 -3.49 1.15
C VAL A 24 8.10 -4.03 2.41
N GLN A 25 7.43 -5.02 3.04
CA GLN A 25 7.78 -5.60 4.34
C GLN A 25 8.14 -7.09 4.21
N ALA A 26 8.88 -7.61 5.20
CA ALA A 26 9.41 -8.97 5.16
C ALA A 26 8.31 -10.04 5.08
N ASP A 27 7.18 -9.86 5.75
CA ASP A 27 6.08 -10.84 5.72
C ASP A 27 5.37 -10.95 4.36
N PHE A 28 5.49 -9.94 3.50
CA PHE A 28 4.96 -9.96 2.14
C PHE A 28 5.95 -10.50 1.10
N CYS A 29 7.16 -10.85 1.53
CA CYS A 29 8.23 -11.37 0.67
C CYS A 29 8.43 -12.87 0.87
N ALA A 30 9.30 -13.49 0.08
CA ALA A 30 9.56 -14.94 0.15
C ALA A 30 9.97 -15.39 1.57
N GLY A 31 9.29 -16.41 2.07
CA GLY A 31 9.49 -16.93 3.42
C GLY A 31 8.78 -16.15 4.53
N GLY A 32 8.06 -15.08 4.20
CA GLY A 32 7.21 -14.34 5.12
C GLY A 32 5.86 -15.03 5.38
N ALA A 33 5.05 -14.44 6.26
CA ALA A 33 3.78 -15.04 6.70
C ALA A 33 2.65 -14.93 5.64
N LEU A 34 2.72 -13.95 4.76
CA LEU A 34 1.74 -13.70 3.69
C LEU A 34 2.45 -13.30 2.39
N PRO A 35 3.23 -14.23 1.79
CA PRO A 35 4.08 -13.88 0.66
C PRO A 35 3.27 -13.55 -0.60
N VAL A 36 3.60 -12.42 -1.21
CA VAL A 36 3.09 -12.02 -2.52
C VAL A 36 3.96 -12.68 -3.60
N PRO A 37 3.38 -13.27 -4.66
CA PRO A 37 4.16 -13.88 -5.74
C PRO A 37 5.16 -12.89 -6.36
N ASP A 38 6.41 -13.33 -6.57
CA ASP A 38 7.50 -12.54 -7.16
C ASP A 38 7.76 -11.18 -6.48
N ALA A 39 7.50 -11.07 -5.18
CA ALA A 39 7.56 -9.82 -4.43
C ALA A 39 8.89 -9.08 -4.64
N GLU A 40 10.03 -9.76 -4.48
CA GLU A 40 11.35 -9.14 -4.54
C GLU A 40 11.73 -8.61 -5.94
N ALA A 41 11.03 -9.05 -6.97
CA ALA A 41 11.28 -8.57 -8.34
C ALA A 41 11.02 -7.06 -8.53
N ILE A 42 10.25 -6.44 -7.61
CA ILE A 42 10.02 -4.98 -7.65
C ILE A 42 11.18 -4.16 -7.09
N LEU A 43 12.05 -4.73 -6.25
CA LEU A 43 13.07 -3.98 -5.51
C LEU A 43 13.99 -3.13 -6.41
N PRO A 44 14.50 -3.63 -7.56
CA PRO A 44 15.31 -2.79 -8.45
C PRO A 44 14.54 -1.58 -8.98
N VAL A 45 13.26 -1.74 -9.31
CA VAL A 45 12.40 -0.66 -9.81
C VAL A 45 12.12 0.36 -8.70
N VAL A 46 11.67 -0.11 -7.55
CA VAL A 46 11.33 0.76 -6.39
C VAL A 46 12.56 1.53 -5.93
N ASN A 47 13.71 0.86 -5.79
CA ASN A 47 14.97 1.50 -5.42
C ASN A 47 15.47 2.50 -6.47
N GLY A 48 15.15 2.29 -7.74
CA GLY A 48 15.38 3.27 -8.80
C GLY A 48 14.52 4.52 -8.60
N LEU A 49 13.22 4.33 -8.40
CA LEU A 49 12.27 5.43 -8.17
C LEU A 49 12.63 6.28 -6.95
N VAL A 50 13.04 5.67 -5.84
CA VAL A 50 13.45 6.40 -4.62
C VAL A 50 14.47 7.50 -4.90
N ARG A 51 15.34 7.32 -5.89
CA ARG A 51 16.39 8.30 -6.25
C ARG A 51 15.88 9.47 -7.10
N GLU A 52 14.68 9.32 -7.65
CA GLU A 52 14.07 10.31 -8.56
C GLU A 52 13.12 11.28 -7.84
N PHE A 53 12.69 10.94 -6.61
CA PHE A 53 11.70 11.70 -5.86
C PHE A 53 12.31 12.41 -4.65
N ALA A 54 12.00 13.70 -4.49
CA ALA A 54 12.40 14.47 -3.33
C ALA A 54 11.57 14.13 -2.07
N HIS A 55 10.32 13.71 -2.27
CA HIS A 55 9.42 13.31 -1.20
C HIS A 55 9.13 11.82 -1.32
N VAL A 56 9.56 11.05 -0.32
CA VAL A 56 9.33 9.61 -0.24
C VAL A 56 8.59 9.29 1.05
N VAL A 57 7.46 8.62 0.90
CA VAL A 57 6.68 8.06 2.01
C VAL A 57 6.68 6.54 1.88
N LEU A 58 6.93 5.84 2.99
CA LEU A 58 6.81 4.40 3.07
C LEU A 58 5.62 4.06 3.97
N THR A 59 4.84 3.05 3.60
CA THR A 59 3.82 2.54 4.51
C THR A 59 4.25 1.21 5.12
N GLN A 60 3.72 0.92 6.29
CA GLN A 60 3.86 -0.37 6.96
C GLN A 60 2.51 -0.79 7.52
N ASP A 61 2.08 -2.02 7.22
CA ASP A 61 1.13 -2.72 8.08
C ASP A 61 1.77 -2.93 9.45
N TRP A 62 1.03 -2.59 10.50
CA TRP A 62 1.57 -2.61 11.86
C TRP A 62 0.52 -3.11 12.84
N HIS A 63 0.12 -4.38 12.62
CA HIS A 63 -1.02 -4.96 13.32
C HIS A 63 -0.68 -5.36 14.75
N PRO A 64 -1.49 -4.95 15.74
CA PRO A 64 -1.33 -5.48 17.10
C PRO A 64 -1.64 -6.99 17.13
N PRO A 65 -1.05 -7.74 18.07
CA PRO A 65 -1.41 -9.15 18.25
C PRO A 65 -2.92 -9.33 18.43
N GLY A 66 -3.49 -10.33 17.76
CA GLY A 66 -4.93 -10.60 17.79
C GLY A 66 -5.77 -9.59 17.00
N HIS A 67 -5.21 -9.01 15.94
CA HIS A 67 -5.91 -8.09 15.04
C HIS A 67 -7.12 -8.74 14.37
N VAL A 68 -8.16 -7.95 14.09
CA VAL A 68 -9.44 -8.43 13.51
C VAL A 68 -9.27 -9.09 12.15
N SER A 69 -8.27 -8.74 11.37
CA SER A 69 -7.99 -9.34 10.07
C SER A 69 -7.33 -10.72 10.15
N PHE A 70 -6.88 -11.16 11.32
CA PHE A 70 -6.21 -12.45 11.46
C PHE A 70 -7.19 -13.59 11.61
N ALA A 71 -6.99 -14.67 10.85
CA ALA A 71 -7.81 -15.87 10.98
C ALA A 71 -7.72 -16.49 12.39
N SER A 72 -6.55 -16.39 13.02
CA SER A 72 -6.31 -16.87 14.40
C SER A 72 -7.17 -16.16 15.45
N SER A 73 -7.64 -14.95 15.15
CA SER A 73 -8.52 -14.17 16.03
C SER A 73 -9.98 -14.65 16.02
N HIS A 74 -10.34 -15.59 15.12
CA HIS A 74 -11.70 -16.05 14.91
C HIS A 74 -11.78 -17.59 15.03
N PRO A 75 -12.28 -18.15 16.15
CA PRO A 75 -12.36 -19.59 16.35
C PRO A 75 -13.04 -20.33 15.18
N GLY A 76 -12.37 -21.37 14.66
CA GLY A 76 -12.87 -22.19 13.55
C GLY A 76 -12.74 -21.58 12.15
N ARG A 77 -12.17 -20.41 12.03
CA ARG A 77 -11.89 -19.77 10.74
C ARG A 77 -10.49 -20.11 10.23
N ARG A 78 -10.32 -19.92 8.92
CA ARG A 78 -9.04 -20.15 8.21
C ARG A 78 -8.65 -18.90 7.43
N PRO A 79 -7.37 -18.73 7.09
CA PRO A 79 -6.95 -17.72 6.13
C PRO A 79 -7.78 -17.77 4.85
N PHE A 80 -8.11 -16.60 4.32
CA PHE A 80 -8.96 -16.33 3.15
C PHE A 80 -10.47 -16.52 3.38
N ASP A 81 -10.92 -16.99 4.54
CA ASP A 81 -12.34 -16.89 4.91
C ASP A 81 -12.79 -15.41 4.91
N ARG A 82 -14.09 -15.21 4.75
CA ARG A 82 -14.72 -13.89 4.84
C ARG A 82 -15.63 -13.82 6.04
N ILE A 83 -15.59 -12.70 6.73
CA ILE A 83 -16.49 -12.37 7.83
C ILE A 83 -17.14 -11.01 7.62
N ALA A 84 -18.26 -10.77 8.31
CA ALA A 84 -18.84 -9.44 8.42
C ALA A 84 -18.27 -8.74 9.67
N THR A 85 -17.87 -7.50 9.53
CA THR A 85 -17.47 -6.61 10.62
C THR A 85 -18.32 -5.33 10.59
N PRO A 86 -18.31 -4.50 11.63
CA PRO A 86 -18.95 -3.19 11.58
C PRO A 86 -18.42 -2.29 10.44
N ALA A 87 -17.17 -2.49 10.03
CA ALA A 87 -16.54 -1.76 8.93
C ALA A 87 -16.83 -2.36 7.55
N GLY A 88 -17.55 -3.48 7.47
CA GLY A 88 -17.90 -4.16 6.22
C GLY A 88 -17.37 -5.59 6.14
N ALA A 89 -17.29 -6.13 4.93
CA ALA A 89 -16.75 -7.47 4.70
C ALA A 89 -15.22 -7.46 4.88
N GLN A 90 -14.71 -8.40 5.68
CA GLN A 90 -13.29 -8.59 5.97
C GLN A 90 -12.83 -9.95 5.46
N ILE A 91 -11.74 -9.96 4.69
CA ILE A 91 -10.98 -11.18 4.39
C ILE A 91 -10.06 -11.46 5.56
N LEU A 92 -10.03 -12.71 6.01
CA LEU A 92 -9.14 -13.17 7.07
C LEU A 92 -7.80 -13.60 6.48
N TRP A 93 -6.74 -13.11 7.06
CA TRP A 93 -5.37 -13.38 6.64
C TRP A 93 -4.63 -14.26 7.64
N PRO A 94 -3.52 -14.91 7.25
CA PRO A 94 -2.54 -15.36 8.25
C PRO A 94 -2.09 -14.21 9.13
N ASP A 95 -1.63 -14.47 10.34
CA ASP A 95 -1.01 -13.44 11.18
C ASP A 95 0.25 -12.91 10.47
N HIS A 96 0.23 -11.65 10.11
CA HIS A 96 1.30 -11.01 9.34
C HIS A 96 1.55 -9.58 9.85
N CYS A 97 2.72 -9.07 9.59
CA CYS A 97 3.12 -7.71 9.96
C CYS A 97 2.77 -7.34 11.40
N VAL A 98 2.92 -8.33 12.31
CA VAL A 98 2.63 -8.12 13.74
C VAL A 98 3.63 -7.09 14.30
N ALA A 99 3.10 -6.08 14.94
CA ALA A 99 3.86 -4.93 15.44
C ALA A 99 5.09 -5.34 16.25
N GLY A 100 6.24 -4.81 15.90
CA GLY A 100 7.51 -5.08 16.57
C GLY A 100 8.18 -6.41 16.21
N THR A 101 7.60 -7.23 15.33
CA THR A 101 8.23 -8.45 14.84
C THR A 101 9.14 -8.20 13.63
N PRO A 102 10.08 -9.11 13.32
CA PRO A 102 10.86 -9.02 12.08
C PRO A 102 10.01 -9.00 10.82
N GLY A 103 8.86 -9.70 10.81
CA GLY A 103 7.93 -9.74 9.69
C GLY A 103 7.33 -8.38 9.33
N ALA A 104 7.08 -7.53 10.34
CA ALA A 104 6.60 -6.16 10.16
C ALA A 104 7.69 -5.18 9.71
N SER A 105 8.95 -5.57 9.70
CA SER A 105 10.06 -4.71 9.25
C SER A 105 10.01 -4.50 7.75
N LEU A 106 10.46 -3.31 7.30
CA LEU A 106 10.70 -3.08 5.88
C LEU A 106 11.73 -4.09 5.35
N HIS A 107 11.55 -4.49 4.09
CA HIS A 107 12.45 -5.46 3.46
C HIS A 107 13.90 -4.94 3.44
N PRO A 108 14.90 -5.74 3.85
CA PRO A 108 16.29 -5.26 3.99
C PRO A 108 16.92 -4.80 2.66
N GLY A 109 16.41 -5.25 1.52
CA GLY A 109 16.84 -4.79 0.20
C GLY A 109 16.17 -3.50 -0.28
N LEU A 110 15.22 -2.95 0.49
CA LEU A 110 14.58 -1.68 0.16
C LEU A 110 15.48 -0.51 0.59
N HIS A 111 15.74 0.40 -0.33
CA HIS A 111 16.44 1.65 -0.01
C HIS A 111 15.49 2.63 0.66
N VAL A 112 15.76 2.96 1.92
CA VAL A 112 15.03 3.96 2.69
C VAL A 112 15.89 5.24 2.74
N PRO A 113 15.49 6.31 2.02
CA PRO A 113 16.32 7.53 2.00
C PRO A 113 16.23 8.26 3.35
N PRO A 114 17.27 8.99 3.74
CA PRO A 114 17.22 9.85 4.91
C PRO A 114 16.06 10.85 4.80
N GLY A 115 15.29 11.00 5.87
CA GLY A 115 14.13 11.91 5.91
C GLY A 115 12.85 11.36 5.28
N ALA A 116 12.82 10.11 4.83
CA ALA A 116 11.59 9.46 4.40
C ALA A 116 10.57 9.38 5.55
N THR A 117 9.32 9.69 5.25
CA THR A 117 8.22 9.55 6.21
C THR A 117 7.74 8.11 6.24
N ILE A 118 7.53 7.54 7.43
CA ILE A 118 6.93 6.22 7.61
C ILE A 118 5.53 6.37 8.18
N VAL A 119 4.54 5.88 7.43
CA VAL A 119 3.13 5.82 7.84
C VAL A 119 2.79 4.39 8.23
N ARG A 120 2.38 4.17 9.46
CA ARG A 120 1.92 2.86 9.96
C ARG A 120 0.41 2.81 9.95
N LYS A 121 -0.15 1.76 9.33
CA LYS A 121 -1.59 1.54 9.22
C LYS A 121 -2.02 0.21 9.84
N GLY A 122 -3.34 0.01 10.02
CA GLY A 122 -3.86 -1.18 10.69
C GLY A 122 -3.39 -1.31 12.14
N ILE A 123 -3.21 -0.17 12.82
CA ILE A 123 -2.71 -0.12 14.21
C ILE A 123 -3.81 -0.36 15.25
N ARG A 124 -5.06 -0.32 14.85
CA ARG A 124 -6.20 -0.62 15.72
C ARG A 124 -6.52 -2.10 15.66
N ARG A 125 -6.84 -2.69 16.81
CA ARG A 125 -7.10 -4.13 16.89
C ARG A 125 -8.42 -4.54 16.25
N ASP A 126 -9.40 -3.66 16.24
CA ASP A 126 -10.81 -3.91 15.91
C ASP A 126 -11.21 -3.49 14.50
N VAL A 127 -10.32 -2.88 13.75
CA VAL A 127 -10.56 -2.43 12.38
C VAL A 127 -9.30 -2.60 11.53
N ASP A 128 -9.47 -3.08 10.31
CA ASP A 128 -8.37 -3.25 9.35
C ASP A 128 -8.12 -1.97 8.55
N SER A 129 -7.02 -1.94 7.82
CA SER A 129 -6.64 -0.81 6.97
C SER A 129 -5.87 -1.27 5.73
N TYR A 130 -6.54 -1.36 4.60
CA TYR A 130 -5.82 -1.51 3.32
C TYR A 130 -5.25 -0.18 2.84
N SER A 131 -6.06 0.88 2.90
CA SER A 131 -5.64 2.21 2.48
C SER A 131 -4.72 2.87 3.49
N ALA A 132 -3.71 3.59 2.98
CA ALA A 132 -2.90 4.46 3.83
C ALA A 132 -3.57 5.81 4.13
N PHE A 133 -4.73 6.12 3.52
CA PHE A 133 -5.51 7.33 3.80
C PHE A 133 -6.47 7.13 4.96
N PHE A 134 -7.24 6.02 4.95
CA PHE A 134 -8.27 5.74 5.95
C PHE A 134 -8.26 4.26 6.34
N GLU A 135 -8.63 3.98 7.58
CA GLU A 135 -8.96 2.63 8.01
C GLU A 135 -10.28 2.16 7.37
N ALA A 136 -10.61 0.87 7.48
CA ALA A 136 -11.79 0.28 6.84
C ALA A 136 -13.12 0.91 7.30
N ASP A 137 -13.15 1.56 8.46
CA ASP A 137 -14.31 2.32 8.95
C ASP A 137 -14.58 3.60 8.16
N ARG A 138 -13.69 3.99 7.23
CA ARG A 138 -13.78 5.15 6.34
C ARG A 138 -13.81 6.51 7.03
N THR A 139 -13.56 6.54 8.33
CA THR A 139 -13.60 7.75 9.18
C THR A 139 -12.29 8.01 9.91
N THR A 140 -11.56 6.96 10.27
CA THR A 140 -10.29 7.07 10.98
C THR A 140 -9.16 7.29 9.98
N PRO A 141 -8.42 8.41 10.05
CA PRO A 141 -7.27 8.66 9.18
C PRO A 141 -6.13 7.68 9.48
N ALA A 142 -5.53 7.10 8.44
CA ALA A 142 -4.34 6.25 8.57
C ALA A 142 -3.01 7.03 8.52
N GLY A 143 -3.06 8.33 8.19
CA GLY A 143 -1.93 9.26 8.32
C GLY A 143 -1.30 9.75 7.02
N LEU A 144 -1.51 9.08 5.89
CA LEU A 144 -0.88 9.48 4.61
C LEU A 144 -1.30 10.88 4.17
N ASP A 145 -2.59 11.22 4.25
CA ASP A 145 -3.09 12.54 3.81
C ASP A 145 -2.42 13.68 4.59
N ALA A 146 -2.26 13.53 5.90
CA ALA A 146 -1.60 14.52 6.72
C ALA A 146 -0.13 14.74 6.30
N ALA A 147 0.62 13.65 6.08
CA ALA A 147 2.00 13.71 5.64
C ALA A 147 2.15 14.39 4.25
N LEU A 148 1.25 14.07 3.32
CA LEU A 148 1.27 14.65 1.98
C LEU A 148 0.91 16.13 1.98
N ARG A 149 -0.09 16.54 2.77
CA ARG A 149 -0.48 17.96 2.89
C ARG A 149 0.59 18.79 3.56
N GLU A 150 1.24 18.28 4.61
CA GLU A 150 2.36 18.95 5.27
C GLU A 150 3.52 19.20 4.29
N ALA A 151 3.77 18.27 3.37
CA ALA A 151 4.79 18.40 2.34
C ALA A 151 4.34 19.22 1.10
N GLY A 152 3.10 19.75 1.07
CA GLY A 152 2.55 20.49 -0.07
C GLY A 152 2.40 19.64 -1.33
N VAL A 153 2.20 18.32 -1.18
CA VAL A 153 2.08 17.38 -2.28
C VAL A 153 0.68 17.43 -2.89
N GLY A 154 0.60 17.45 -4.22
CA GLY A 154 -0.65 17.40 -4.98
C GLY A 154 -0.77 16.19 -5.91
N ALA A 155 0.32 15.42 -6.05
CA ALA A 155 0.36 14.23 -6.88
C ALA A 155 1.14 13.11 -6.18
N ILE A 156 0.71 11.86 -6.35
CA ILE A 156 1.39 10.69 -5.78
C ILE A 156 1.65 9.61 -6.84
N VAL A 157 2.80 8.99 -6.72
CA VAL A 157 3.19 7.81 -7.50
C VAL A 157 3.29 6.65 -6.52
N LEU A 158 2.55 5.57 -6.79
CA LEU A 158 2.48 4.40 -5.92
C LEU A 158 3.30 3.24 -6.51
N ALA A 159 3.99 2.52 -5.64
CA ALA A 159 4.64 1.23 -5.90
C ALA A 159 4.59 0.37 -4.64
N GLY A 160 4.66 -0.95 -4.76
CA GLY A 160 4.68 -1.86 -3.59
C GLY A 160 3.61 -2.95 -3.64
N PHE A 161 3.12 -3.37 -2.47
CA PHE A 161 2.23 -4.52 -2.26
C PHE A 161 0.93 -4.15 -1.55
N ALA A 162 -0.10 -4.95 -1.69
CA ALA A 162 -0.40 -5.73 -2.88
C ALA A 162 -1.23 -4.86 -3.82
N THR A 163 -0.99 -5.01 -5.14
CA THR A 163 -1.66 -4.22 -6.17
C THR A 163 -3.18 -4.23 -6.01
N ASP A 164 -3.74 -5.39 -5.70
CA ASP A 164 -5.17 -5.66 -5.59
C ASP A 164 -5.77 -5.39 -4.20
N PHE A 165 -4.96 -4.96 -3.24
CA PHE A 165 -5.37 -4.58 -1.88
C PHE A 165 -4.85 -3.20 -1.49
N CYS A 166 -3.74 -3.10 -0.78
CA CYS A 166 -3.27 -1.84 -0.21
C CYS A 166 -2.96 -0.78 -1.27
N VAL A 167 -2.36 -1.15 -2.40
CA VAL A 167 -2.09 -0.22 -3.51
C VAL A 167 -3.41 0.28 -4.10
N LEU A 168 -4.34 -0.64 -4.45
CA LEU A 168 -5.67 -0.29 -4.96
C LEU A 168 -6.40 0.68 -4.04
N HIS A 169 -6.56 0.32 -2.77
CA HIS A 169 -7.35 1.13 -1.84
C HIS A 169 -6.70 2.49 -1.58
N THR A 170 -5.36 2.55 -1.49
CA THR A 170 -4.63 3.82 -1.38
C THR A 170 -4.78 4.67 -2.64
N ALA A 171 -4.75 4.06 -3.83
CA ALA A 171 -4.94 4.77 -5.09
C ALA A 171 -6.34 5.39 -5.21
N LEU A 172 -7.39 4.61 -4.88
CA LEU A 172 -8.77 5.08 -4.93
C LEU A 172 -9.03 6.22 -3.94
N ASP A 173 -8.52 6.08 -2.71
CA ASP A 173 -8.68 7.11 -1.70
C ASP A 173 -7.88 8.37 -2.02
N GLY A 174 -6.68 8.22 -2.59
CA GLY A 174 -5.90 9.35 -3.08
C GLY A 174 -6.65 10.14 -4.16
N ARG A 175 -7.30 9.44 -5.11
CA ARG A 175 -8.16 10.11 -6.10
C ARG A 175 -9.34 10.81 -5.46
N ALA A 176 -10.02 10.16 -4.51
CA ALA A 176 -11.15 10.74 -3.78
C ALA A 176 -10.73 11.96 -2.93
N ALA A 177 -9.51 11.98 -2.40
CA ALA A 177 -8.95 13.11 -1.67
C ALA A 177 -8.43 14.25 -2.56
N GLY A 178 -8.50 14.10 -3.90
CA GLY A 178 -8.15 15.14 -4.88
C GLY A 178 -6.72 15.07 -5.40
N TYR A 179 -5.92 14.06 -5.05
CA TYR A 179 -4.58 13.90 -5.60
C TYR A 179 -4.61 13.40 -7.05
N ALA A 180 -3.65 13.83 -7.86
CA ALA A 180 -3.29 13.11 -9.06
C ALA A 180 -2.57 11.83 -8.65
N VAL A 181 -3.01 10.65 -9.15
CA VAL A 181 -2.48 9.35 -8.74
C VAL A 181 -1.99 8.55 -9.93
N ALA A 182 -0.78 8.05 -9.84
CA ALA A 182 -0.20 7.09 -10.76
C ALA A 182 0.27 5.84 -10.01
N VAL A 183 0.20 4.67 -10.65
CA VAL A 183 0.72 3.40 -10.13
C VAL A 183 1.74 2.85 -11.12
N VAL A 184 2.95 2.59 -10.64
CA VAL A 184 4.02 1.98 -11.44
C VAL A 184 3.83 0.47 -11.45
N GLU A 185 3.29 -0.07 -12.54
CA GLU A 185 2.96 -1.49 -12.65
C GLU A 185 4.17 -2.40 -12.41
N SER A 186 5.31 -2.09 -13.02
CA SER A 186 6.54 -2.86 -12.86
C SER A 186 7.09 -2.81 -11.42
N GLY A 187 6.70 -1.80 -10.65
CA GLY A 187 7.01 -1.60 -9.23
C GLY A 187 5.98 -2.19 -8.27
N CYS A 188 5.00 -2.96 -8.76
CA CYS A 188 3.95 -3.57 -7.94
C CYS A 188 3.85 -5.07 -8.18
N ARG A 189 3.33 -5.80 -7.16
CA ARG A 189 2.88 -7.19 -7.26
C ARG A 189 1.58 -7.36 -6.51
N GLY A 190 0.73 -8.26 -7.00
CA GLY A 190 -0.58 -8.58 -6.40
C GLY A 190 -0.64 -9.99 -5.86
N VAL A 191 -1.60 -10.24 -5.00
CA VAL A 191 -1.94 -11.59 -4.50
C VAL A 191 -2.66 -12.40 -5.56
N ASP A 192 -3.46 -11.72 -6.39
CA ASP A 192 -4.28 -12.29 -7.47
C ASP A 192 -5.22 -13.43 -7.03
N ALA A 193 -5.93 -13.18 -5.94
CA ALA A 193 -6.95 -14.10 -5.46
C ALA A 193 -8.19 -14.04 -6.38
N GLU A 194 -8.46 -15.12 -7.11
CA GLU A 194 -9.67 -15.26 -7.96
C GLU A 194 -9.82 -14.13 -9.01
N GLY A 195 -8.73 -13.63 -9.58
CA GLY A 195 -8.75 -12.54 -10.59
C GLY A 195 -8.84 -11.15 -9.99
N SER A 196 -8.57 -10.98 -8.69
CA SER A 196 -8.58 -9.70 -8.00
C SER A 196 -7.64 -8.67 -8.63
N LEU A 197 -6.52 -9.11 -9.20
CA LEU A 197 -5.54 -8.22 -9.83
C LEU A 197 -6.12 -7.51 -11.07
N ALA A 198 -6.79 -8.24 -11.95
CA ALA A 198 -7.43 -7.66 -13.13
C ALA A 198 -8.57 -6.70 -12.74
N ALA A 199 -9.38 -7.10 -11.74
CA ALA A 199 -10.44 -6.25 -11.21
C ALA A 199 -9.90 -4.98 -10.55
N ALA A 200 -8.76 -5.04 -9.85
CA ALA A 200 -8.11 -3.88 -9.25
C ALA A 200 -7.67 -2.87 -10.31
N TRP A 201 -7.02 -3.33 -11.37
CA TRP A 201 -6.61 -2.44 -12.48
C TRP A 201 -7.81 -1.77 -13.15
N ALA A 202 -8.91 -2.49 -13.38
CA ALA A 202 -10.13 -1.92 -13.94
C ALA A 202 -10.70 -0.81 -13.03
N ARG A 203 -10.83 -1.08 -11.72
CA ARG A 203 -11.31 -0.09 -10.74
C ARG A 203 -10.42 1.14 -10.64
N MET A 204 -9.10 0.97 -10.69
CA MET A 204 -8.16 2.09 -10.68
C MET A 204 -8.31 2.94 -11.96
N ALA A 205 -8.45 2.31 -13.13
CA ALA A 205 -8.67 3.01 -14.39
C ALA A 205 -9.99 3.82 -14.39
N GLU A 206 -11.09 3.22 -13.89
CA GLU A 206 -12.39 3.91 -13.72
C GLU A 206 -12.30 5.14 -12.80
N ALA A 207 -11.46 5.08 -11.76
CA ALA A 207 -11.21 6.19 -10.86
C ALA A 207 -10.24 7.26 -11.43
N GLY A 208 -9.73 7.06 -12.65
CA GLY A 208 -8.78 7.97 -13.28
C GLY A 208 -7.36 7.87 -12.71
N VAL A 209 -6.97 6.72 -12.17
CA VAL A 209 -5.59 6.41 -11.78
C VAL A 209 -4.78 6.09 -13.04
N LEU A 210 -3.63 6.71 -13.18
CA LEU A 210 -2.72 6.44 -14.30
C LEU A 210 -1.93 5.15 -14.02
N ARG A 211 -1.96 4.19 -14.95
CA ARG A 211 -1.10 3.01 -14.96
C ARG A 211 0.13 3.29 -15.82
N CYS A 212 1.34 3.05 -15.32
CA CYS A 212 2.61 3.32 -16.00
C CYS A 212 3.68 2.24 -15.71
#